data_590247333371a9cb42938d7b6b9e36d2
#
_entry.id   590247333371a9cb42938d7b6b9e36d2
#
_cell.length_a   1.000
_cell.length_b   1.000
_cell.length_c   1.000
_cell.angle_alpha   90.00
_cell.angle_beta   90.00
_cell.angle_gamma   90.00
#
_symmetry.space_group_name_H-M   'P 1'
#
loop_
_entity.id
_entity.type
_entity.pdbx_description
1 polymer ?
#
loop_
_entity_poly.entity_id
_entity_poly.type
_entity_poly.pdbx_seq_one_letter_code
_entity_poly.pdbx_strand_id
1 'polypeptide(L)'
;AVEEAVRLKESGQATEVVVVTVGGDESQEQLRACLALGADRAILAQSEGLLEPLAIAKVLAKIVESENPNLVILGKQAIDGDNNQTGQMLAAMLDMPQATFASELKIEGDNAVVTREIDGGLQTISVNLPAIVTTDLRLNEPRYASLPNIMQAKKKDLSIQNVSDLGIDLSLIHI
;
A
#
# COMPACT_ATOMS: atom_id res chain seq x y z
N ALA A 1 0.70 6.86 3.62
CA ALA A 1 0.99 5.40 3.58
C ALA A 1 2.48 5.13 3.77
N VAL A 2 3.36 5.47 2.82
CA VAL A 2 4.82 5.13 2.86
C VAL A 2 5.50 5.69 4.11
N GLU A 3 5.27 6.95 4.46
CA GLU A 3 5.82 7.57 5.68
C GLU A 3 5.47 6.78 6.94
N GLU A 4 4.23 6.31 7.05
CA GLU A 4 3.80 5.53 8.20
C GLU A 4 4.50 4.18 8.28
N ALA A 5 4.61 3.47 7.16
CA ALA A 5 5.35 2.21 7.11
C ALA A 5 6.81 2.38 7.53
N VAL A 6 7.47 3.47 7.08
CA VAL A 6 8.85 3.78 7.46
C VAL A 6 8.95 4.11 8.96
N ARG A 7 8.00 4.86 9.53
CA ARG A 7 7.95 5.15 10.98
C ARG A 7 7.77 3.89 11.82
N LEU A 8 6.89 2.98 11.40
CA LEU A 8 6.72 1.67 12.06
C LEU A 8 8.02 0.86 12.06
N LYS A 9 8.78 0.91 10.97
CA LYS A 9 10.09 0.27 10.91
C LYS A 9 11.11 0.94 11.81
N GLU A 10 11.20 2.27 11.79
CA GLU A 10 12.13 3.03 12.64
C GLU A 10 11.85 2.83 14.13
N SER A 11 10.60 2.61 14.52
CA SER A 11 10.20 2.27 15.89
C SER A 11 10.41 0.80 16.26
N GLY A 12 10.87 -0.03 15.33
CA GLY A 12 11.08 -1.48 15.55
C GLY A 12 9.81 -2.32 15.51
N GLN A 13 8.67 -1.75 15.11
CA GLN A 13 7.38 -2.46 14.97
C GLN A 13 7.23 -3.17 13.62
N ALA A 14 8.04 -2.81 12.64
CA ALA A 14 8.15 -3.53 11.37
C ALA A 14 9.61 -3.85 11.07
N THR A 15 9.85 -4.99 10.44
CA THR A 15 11.21 -5.45 10.07
C THR A 15 11.58 -5.02 8.65
N GLU A 16 10.61 -4.96 7.75
CA GLU A 16 10.80 -4.63 6.34
C GLU A 16 9.63 -3.78 5.83
N VAL A 17 9.94 -2.87 4.91
CA VAL A 17 8.97 -2.07 4.17
C VAL A 17 9.13 -2.33 2.68
N VAL A 18 8.12 -2.97 2.09
CA VAL A 18 8.03 -3.22 0.65
C VAL A 18 7.04 -2.24 0.04
N VAL A 19 7.45 -1.50 -0.97
CA VAL A 19 6.55 -0.61 -1.71
C VAL A 19 6.16 -1.24 -3.03
N VAL A 20 4.87 -1.16 -3.34
CA VAL A 20 4.30 -1.78 -4.53
C VAL A 20 3.53 -0.73 -5.33
N THR A 21 3.64 -0.76 -6.64
CA THR A 21 2.77 -0.01 -7.55
C THR A 21 2.34 -0.88 -8.72
N VAL A 22 1.17 -0.58 -9.25
CA VAL A 22 0.64 -1.18 -10.49
C VAL A 22 0.59 -0.07 -11.53
N GLY A 23 1.29 -0.25 -12.65
CA GLY A 23 1.36 0.79 -13.68
C GLY A 23 2.38 0.50 -14.77
N GLY A 24 2.62 1.48 -15.63
CA GLY A 24 3.63 1.41 -16.67
C GLY A 24 5.06 1.55 -16.16
N ASP A 25 6.00 1.49 -17.08
CA ASP A 25 7.44 1.56 -16.78
C ASP A 25 7.85 2.87 -16.07
N GLU A 26 7.16 3.96 -16.36
CA GLU A 26 7.35 5.28 -15.74
C GLU A 26 7.11 5.28 -14.23
N SER A 27 6.33 4.32 -13.72
CA SER A 27 6.05 4.19 -12.28
C SER A 27 7.28 3.79 -11.45
N GLN A 28 8.39 3.41 -12.10
CA GLN A 28 9.66 3.16 -11.42
C GLN A 28 10.18 4.41 -10.70
N GLU A 29 9.93 5.60 -11.23
CA GLU A 29 10.39 6.85 -10.62
C GLU A 29 9.72 7.06 -9.25
N GLN A 30 8.43 6.79 -9.13
CA GLN A 30 7.68 6.89 -7.87
C GLN A 30 8.18 5.85 -6.86
N LEU A 31 8.47 4.62 -7.32
CA LEU A 31 9.05 3.59 -6.46
C LEU A 31 10.45 3.99 -5.97
N ARG A 32 11.29 4.57 -6.83
CA ARG A 32 12.61 5.09 -6.43
C ARG A 32 12.49 6.22 -5.41
N ALA A 33 11.48 7.08 -5.52
CA ALA A 33 11.18 8.09 -4.51
C ALA A 33 10.80 7.45 -3.17
N CYS A 34 9.95 6.43 -3.16
CA CYS A 34 9.59 5.69 -1.94
C CYS A 34 10.81 4.99 -1.30
N LEU A 35 11.69 4.40 -2.11
CA LEU A 35 12.95 3.80 -1.65
C LEU A 35 13.88 4.84 -1.00
N ALA A 36 13.87 6.08 -1.52
CA ALA A 36 14.65 7.19 -0.94
C ALA A 36 14.07 7.69 0.39
N LEU A 37 12.76 7.51 0.61
CA LEU A 37 12.11 7.82 1.91
C LEU A 37 12.41 6.80 3.00
N GLY A 38 12.89 5.60 2.64
CA GLY A 38 13.28 4.60 3.64
C GLY A 38 12.74 3.19 3.41
N ALA A 39 11.94 2.95 2.37
CA ALA A 39 11.53 1.60 2.00
C ALA A 39 12.75 0.73 1.64
N ASP A 40 12.65 -0.58 1.85
CA ASP A 40 13.75 -1.52 1.65
C ASP A 40 13.86 -1.99 0.22
N ARG A 41 12.75 -2.42 -0.36
CA ARG A 41 12.67 -2.88 -1.74
C ARG A 41 11.33 -2.47 -2.37
N ALA A 42 11.26 -2.60 -3.68
CA ALA A 42 10.11 -2.18 -4.46
C ALA A 42 9.68 -3.27 -5.46
N ILE A 43 8.38 -3.30 -5.74
CA ILE A 43 7.78 -4.18 -6.75
C ILE A 43 6.95 -3.32 -7.70
N LEU A 44 7.28 -3.36 -8.98
CA LEU A 44 6.44 -2.83 -10.05
C LEU A 44 5.64 -3.98 -10.66
N ALA A 45 4.33 -3.98 -10.46
CA ALA A 45 3.42 -4.81 -11.25
C ALA A 45 3.14 -4.09 -12.56
N GLN A 46 3.90 -4.44 -13.60
CA GLN A 46 3.88 -3.72 -14.87
C GLN A 46 2.65 -4.09 -15.70
N SER A 47 1.91 -3.06 -16.11
CA SER A 47 0.74 -3.16 -17.00
C SER A 47 0.88 -2.18 -18.15
N GLU A 48 0.54 -2.61 -19.37
CA GLU A 48 0.59 -1.77 -20.58
C GLU A 48 -0.58 -0.78 -20.68
N GLY A 49 -1.58 -0.88 -19.81
CA GLY A 49 -2.77 -0.03 -19.86
C GLY A 49 -3.28 0.33 -18.47
N LEU A 50 -4.20 1.29 -18.45
CA LEU A 50 -4.91 1.67 -17.23
C LEU A 50 -5.78 0.50 -16.77
N LEU A 51 -5.65 0.14 -15.50
CA LEU A 51 -6.47 -0.87 -14.86
C LEU A 51 -7.51 -0.20 -13.95
N GLU A 52 -8.70 -0.76 -13.95
CA GLU A 52 -9.77 -0.37 -13.03
C GLU A 52 -9.49 -0.85 -11.60
N PRO A 53 -10.10 -0.25 -10.56
CA PRO A 53 -9.84 -0.59 -9.16
C PRO A 53 -9.94 -2.08 -8.83
N LEU A 54 -10.89 -2.79 -9.41
CA LEU A 54 -11.04 -4.23 -9.21
C LEU A 54 -9.86 -5.03 -9.78
N ALA A 55 -9.40 -4.67 -10.98
CA ALA A 55 -8.24 -5.32 -11.58
C ALA A 55 -6.96 -5.03 -10.76
N ILE A 56 -6.80 -3.80 -10.30
CA ILE A 56 -5.69 -3.42 -9.40
C ILE A 56 -5.76 -4.23 -8.10
N ALA A 57 -6.92 -4.36 -7.49
CA ALA A 57 -7.10 -5.16 -6.28
C ALA A 57 -6.74 -6.65 -6.49
N LYS A 58 -7.10 -7.24 -7.64
CA LYS A 58 -6.72 -8.61 -8.01
C LYS A 58 -5.20 -8.76 -8.13
N VAL A 59 -4.51 -7.80 -8.77
CA VAL A 59 -3.05 -7.78 -8.89
C VAL A 59 -2.40 -7.68 -7.52
N LEU A 60 -2.84 -6.73 -6.70
CA LEU A 60 -2.32 -6.54 -5.34
C LEU A 60 -2.57 -7.77 -4.47
N ALA A 61 -3.71 -8.46 -4.61
CA ALA A 61 -3.98 -9.67 -3.85
C ALA A 61 -2.92 -10.75 -4.13
N LYS A 62 -2.53 -10.94 -5.39
CA LYS A 62 -1.45 -11.89 -5.74
C LYS A 62 -0.11 -11.53 -5.14
N ILE A 63 0.23 -10.25 -5.12
CA ILE A 63 1.47 -9.78 -4.49
C ILE A 63 1.40 -9.97 -2.98
N VAL A 64 0.29 -9.62 -2.33
CA VAL A 64 0.09 -9.83 -0.89
C VAL A 64 0.17 -11.31 -0.52
N GLU A 65 -0.43 -12.21 -1.31
CA GLU A 65 -0.32 -13.66 -1.11
C GLU A 65 1.15 -14.14 -1.16
N SER A 66 1.96 -13.59 -2.07
CA SER A 66 3.38 -13.98 -2.22
C SER A 66 4.29 -13.36 -1.16
N GLU A 67 4.04 -12.12 -0.77
CA GLU A 67 4.83 -11.37 0.20
C GLU A 67 4.45 -11.68 1.65
N ASN A 68 3.21 -12.11 1.87
CA ASN A 68 2.64 -12.45 3.17
C ASN A 68 2.90 -11.39 4.27
N PRO A 69 2.56 -10.11 4.05
CA PRO A 69 2.81 -9.05 5.02
C PRO A 69 1.83 -9.12 6.20
N ASN A 70 2.28 -8.64 7.36
CA ASN A 70 1.39 -8.46 8.51
C ASN A 70 0.47 -7.23 8.37
N LEU A 71 0.88 -6.23 7.59
CA LEU A 71 0.12 -5.01 7.41
C LEU A 71 0.26 -4.49 5.99
N VAL A 72 -0.86 -4.16 5.37
CA VAL A 72 -0.92 -3.49 4.07
C VAL A 72 -1.46 -2.08 4.27
N ILE A 73 -0.71 -1.07 3.85
CA ILE A 73 -1.10 0.34 4.00
C ILE A 73 -1.24 0.97 2.61
N LEU A 74 -2.41 1.52 2.32
CA LEU A 74 -2.73 2.16 1.04
C LEU A 74 -3.23 3.59 1.28
N GLY A 75 -3.13 4.45 0.28
CA GLY A 75 -3.93 5.68 0.25
C GLY A 75 -5.42 5.33 0.17
N LYS A 76 -6.27 6.14 0.83
CA LYS A 76 -7.72 5.89 0.79
C LYS A 76 -8.31 6.05 -0.62
N GLN A 77 -7.75 6.96 -1.41
CA GLN A 77 -8.37 7.45 -2.62
C GLN A 77 -7.34 8.16 -3.50
N ALA A 78 -7.35 7.91 -4.80
CA ALA A 78 -6.58 8.65 -5.78
C ALA A 78 -7.36 9.90 -6.22
N ILE A 79 -6.67 11.03 -6.38
CA ILE A 79 -7.31 12.31 -6.70
C ILE A 79 -7.88 12.37 -8.13
N ASP A 80 -7.31 11.58 -9.02
CA ASP A 80 -7.72 11.48 -10.43
C ASP A 80 -8.91 10.54 -10.63
N GLY A 81 -8.88 9.35 -10.03
CA GLY A 81 -9.93 8.34 -10.17
C GLY A 81 -11.09 8.49 -9.19
N ASP A 82 -10.85 9.03 -8.02
CA ASP A 82 -11.81 9.34 -6.95
C ASP A 82 -12.71 8.17 -6.50
N ASN A 83 -12.30 6.93 -6.77
CA ASN A 83 -13.16 5.75 -6.58
C ASN A 83 -13.22 5.25 -5.13
N ASN A 84 -12.15 5.39 -4.35
CA ASN A 84 -12.05 4.89 -2.97
C ASN A 84 -12.49 3.42 -2.79
N GLN A 85 -12.03 2.52 -3.64
CA GLN A 85 -12.53 1.14 -3.70
C GLN A 85 -11.42 0.09 -3.56
N THR A 86 -10.21 0.37 -4.02
CA THR A 86 -9.14 -0.63 -4.16
C THR A 86 -8.80 -1.32 -2.84
N GLY A 87 -8.62 -0.58 -1.76
CA GLY A 87 -8.27 -1.13 -0.45
C GLY A 87 -9.36 -2.03 0.12
N GLN A 88 -10.62 -1.64 0.01
CA GLN A 88 -11.77 -2.40 0.48
C GLN A 88 -11.97 -3.69 -0.34
N MET A 89 -11.81 -3.62 -1.67
CA MET A 89 -11.85 -4.80 -2.53
C MET A 89 -10.71 -5.77 -2.22
N LEU A 90 -9.51 -5.26 -2.01
CA LEU A 90 -8.35 -6.06 -1.63
C LEU A 90 -8.59 -6.79 -0.31
N ALA A 91 -9.11 -6.10 0.70
CA ALA A 91 -9.44 -6.69 1.99
C ALA A 91 -10.47 -7.82 1.86
N ALA A 92 -11.52 -7.59 1.09
CA ALA A 92 -12.55 -8.60 0.84
C ALA A 92 -12.03 -9.83 0.08
N MET A 93 -11.13 -9.64 -0.90
CA MET A 93 -10.53 -10.74 -1.66
C MET A 93 -9.62 -11.63 -0.80
N LEU A 94 -8.92 -11.04 0.15
CA LEU A 94 -7.98 -11.74 1.02
C LEU A 94 -8.60 -12.23 2.34
N ASP A 95 -9.88 -11.96 2.56
CA ASP A 95 -10.59 -12.21 3.84
C ASP A 95 -9.82 -11.59 5.03
N MET A 96 -9.22 -10.41 4.81
CA MET A 96 -8.48 -9.67 5.83
C MET A 96 -9.34 -8.58 6.47
N PRO A 97 -9.21 -8.36 7.79
CA PRO A 97 -9.80 -7.21 8.44
C PRO A 97 -9.29 -5.90 7.81
N GLN A 98 -10.16 -4.88 7.82
CA GLN A 98 -9.80 -3.58 7.25
C GLN A 98 -10.14 -2.43 8.19
N ALA A 99 -9.31 -1.38 8.14
CA ALA A 99 -9.57 -0.11 8.76
C ALA A 99 -9.34 1.01 7.74
N THR A 100 -10.40 1.75 7.42
CA THR A 100 -10.40 2.76 6.34
C THR A 100 -10.31 4.17 6.90
N PHE A 101 -9.75 5.10 6.11
CA PHE A 101 -9.63 6.53 6.45
C PHE A 101 -8.81 6.80 7.71
N ALA A 102 -7.73 6.04 7.92
CA ALA A 102 -6.90 6.17 9.11
C ALA A 102 -6.26 7.57 9.23
N SER A 103 -6.49 8.23 10.35
CA SER A 103 -5.83 9.46 10.76
C SER A 103 -4.84 9.22 11.91
N GLU A 104 -4.88 8.04 12.56
CA GLU A 104 -3.88 7.56 13.51
C GLU A 104 -3.78 6.04 13.40
N LEU A 105 -2.57 5.50 13.51
CA LEU A 105 -2.29 4.07 13.48
C LEU A 105 -1.30 3.71 14.57
N LYS A 106 -1.64 2.72 15.41
CA LYS A 106 -0.76 2.16 16.43
C LYS A 106 -0.79 0.64 16.34
N ILE A 107 0.35 0.00 16.51
CA ILE A 107 0.44 -1.45 16.60
C ILE A 107 0.55 -1.83 18.09
N GLU A 108 -0.36 -2.66 18.55
CA GLU A 108 -0.43 -3.15 19.91
C GLU A 108 -0.50 -4.69 19.92
N GLY A 109 0.66 -5.33 20.06
CA GLY A 109 0.77 -6.79 19.93
C GLY A 109 0.35 -7.27 18.56
N ASP A 110 -0.66 -8.13 18.47
CA ASP A 110 -1.18 -8.69 17.22
C ASP A 110 -2.34 -7.85 16.63
N ASN A 111 -2.51 -6.61 17.09
CA ASN A 111 -3.59 -5.74 16.65
C ASN A 111 -3.08 -4.41 16.08
N ALA A 112 -3.78 -3.90 15.10
CA ALA A 112 -3.70 -2.52 14.66
C ALA A 112 -4.86 -1.72 15.27
N VAL A 113 -4.53 -0.73 16.09
CA VAL A 113 -5.49 0.24 16.65
C VAL A 113 -5.49 1.45 15.75
N VAL A 114 -6.62 1.73 15.12
CA VAL A 114 -6.75 2.74 14.07
C VAL A 114 -7.83 3.76 14.46
N THR A 115 -7.45 5.02 14.53
CA THR A 115 -8.40 6.14 14.58
C THR A 115 -8.70 6.58 13.16
N ARG A 116 -9.96 6.59 12.81
CA ARG A 116 -10.45 6.86 11.44
C ARG A 116 -11.39 8.06 11.41
N GLU A 117 -11.34 8.77 10.29
CA GLU A 117 -12.27 9.85 9.99
C GLU A 117 -13.61 9.28 9.53
N ILE A 118 -14.69 9.71 10.14
CA ILE A 118 -16.08 9.39 9.77
C ILE A 118 -16.90 10.67 9.73
N ASP A 119 -18.08 10.65 9.13
CA ASP A 119 -18.94 11.85 8.97
C ASP A 119 -19.30 12.49 10.32
N GLY A 120 -19.42 11.71 11.39
CA GLY A 120 -19.72 12.18 12.73
C GLY A 120 -18.51 12.58 13.58
N GLY A 121 -17.28 12.50 13.05
CA GLY A 121 -16.05 12.80 13.80
C GLY A 121 -14.99 11.70 13.68
N LEU A 122 -14.44 11.27 14.81
CA LEU A 122 -13.41 10.23 14.88
C LEU A 122 -13.97 8.94 15.49
N GLN A 123 -13.54 7.82 14.95
CA GLN A 123 -13.84 6.49 15.48
C GLN A 123 -12.55 5.69 15.63
N THR A 124 -12.29 5.16 16.82
CA THR A 124 -11.16 4.26 17.03
C THR A 124 -11.64 2.82 17.01
N ILE A 125 -11.00 2.00 16.19
CA ILE A 125 -11.27 0.56 16.09
C ILE A 125 -9.96 -0.22 16.26
N SER A 126 -10.07 -1.47 16.68
CA SER A 126 -8.96 -2.42 16.74
C SER A 126 -9.25 -3.55 15.77
N VAL A 127 -8.26 -3.89 14.94
CA VAL A 127 -8.33 -4.99 13.96
C VAL A 127 -7.14 -5.92 14.16
N ASN A 128 -7.39 -7.23 14.04
CA ASN A 128 -6.32 -8.22 14.15
C ASN A 128 -5.40 -8.15 12.91
N LEU A 129 -4.12 -8.37 13.12
CA LEU A 129 -3.16 -8.56 12.03
C LEU A 129 -3.20 -10.03 11.54
N PRO A 130 -3.00 -10.30 10.24
CA PRO A 130 -2.74 -9.33 9.18
C PRO A 130 -3.98 -8.49 8.82
N ALA A 131 -3.76 -7.22 8.45
CA ALA A 131 -4.84 -6.28 8.17
C ALA A 131 -4.53 -5.34 7.01
N ILE A 132 -5.57 -4.74 6.45
CA ILE A 132 -5.48 -3.70 5.42
C ILE A 132 -5.95 -2.36 6.00
N VAL A 133 -5.12 -1.34 5.85
CA VAL A 133 -5.41 0.02 6.33
C VAL A 133 -5.36 0.98 5.15
N THR A 134 -6.44 1.74 4.95
CA THR A 134 -6.41 2.88 4.03
C THR A 134 -6.24 4.18 4.82
N THR A 135 -5.41 5.08 4.30
CA THR A 135 -4.94 6.23 5.07
C THR A 135 -5.55 7.55 4.58
N ASP A 136 -5.89 8.40 5.54
CA ASP A 136 -6.25 9.80 5.31
C ASP A 136 -4.99 10.69 5.23
N LEU A 137 -5.15 11.89 4.68
CA LEU A 137 -4.08 12.88 4.60
C LEU A 137 -3.58 13.35 5.97
N ARG A 138 -4.40 13.21 7.01
CA ARG A 138 -4.09 13.64 8.39
C ARG A 138 -3.24 12.65 9.15
N LEU A 139 -2.98 11.43 8.61
CA LEU A 139 -2.24 10.38 9.30
C LEU A 139 -0.84 10.86 9.71
N ASN A 140 -0.15 11.53 8.82
CA ASN A 140 1.20 12.06 9.07
C ASN A 140 1.59 13.11 8.03
N GLU A 141 2.66 13.84 8.32
CA GLU A 141 3.34 14.70 7.37
C GLU A 141 4.53 13.93 6.77
N PRO A 142 4.55 13.70 5.44
CA PRO A 142 5.63 12.99 4.79
C PRO A 142 6.97 13.74 4.88
N ARG A 143 8.04 13.00 5.14
CA ARG A 143 9.42 13.55 5.13
C ARG A 143 9.90 13.84 3.72
N TYR A 144 10.93 14.65 3.62
CA TYR A 144 11.69 14.83 2.38
C TYR A 144 12.89 13.88 2.34
N ALA A 145 13.14 13.30 1.17
CA ALA A 145 14.31 12.47 0.96
C ALA A 145 15.58 13.32 0.91
N SER A 146 16.62 12.93 1.65
CA SER A 146 17.94 13.56 1.55
C SER A 146 18.67 13.16 0.26
N LEU A 147 19.58 13.98 -0.21
CA LEU A 147 20.39 13.66 -1.40
C LEU A 147 21.15 12.31 -1.27
N PRO A 148 21.79 11.99 -0.13
CA PRO A 148 22.40 10.67 0.06
C PRO A 148 21.39 9.52 -0.07
N ASN A 149 20.18 9.66 0.47
CA ASN A 149 19.13 8.65 0.38
C ASN A 149 18.64 8.45 -1.06
N ILE A 150 18.53 9.52 -1.84
CA ILE A 150 18.20 9.45 -3.28
C ILE A 150 19.28 8.67 -4.04
N MET A 151 20.55 8.91 -3.71
CA MET A 151 21.68 8.18 -4.32
C MET A 151 21.66 6.69 -3.94
N GLN A 152 21.35 6.36 -2.70
CA GLN A 152 21.24 4.98 -2.24
C GLN A 152 20.03 4.26 -2.84
N ALA A 153 18.90 4.95 -2.99
CA ALA A 153 17.68 4.41 -3.57
C ALA A 153 17.88 3.83 -4.98
N LYS A 154 18.81 4.40 -5.77
CA LYS A 154 19.16 3.88 -7.09
C LYS A 154 19.74 2.47 -7.08
N LYS A 155 20.32 2.05 -5.95
CA LYS A 155 20.98 0.74 -5.76
C LYS A 155 20.08 -0.28 -5.07
N LYS A 156 18.96 0.18 -4.45
CA LYS A 156 18.01 -0.71 -3.77
C LYS A 156 17.27 -1.58 -4.79
N ASP A 157 16.86 -2.75 -4.35
CA ASP A 157 16.14 -3.71 -5.16
C ASP A 157 14.79 -3.15 -5.64
N LEU A 158 14.54 -3.30 -6.92
CA LEU A 158 13.28 -2.98 -7.59
C LEU A 158 13.00 -4.10 -8.59
N SER A 159 12.08 -4.98 -8.23
CA SER A 159 11.65 -6.06 -9.11
C SER A 159 10.50 -5.61 -10.02
N ILE A 160 10.50 -6.09 -11.25
CA ILE A 160 9.42 -5.86 -12.21
C ILE A 160 8.74 -7.19 -12.48
N GLN A 161 7.42 -7.22 -12.30
CA GLN A 161 6.58 -8.38 -12.56
C GLN A 161 5.51 -7.97 -13.58
N ASN A 162 5.43 -8.67 -14.70
CA ASN A 162 4.35 -8.42 -15.66
C ASN A 162 3.02 -8.92 -15.11
N VAL A 163 2.01 -8.08 -15.14
CA VAL A 163 0.66 -8.43 -14.69
C VAL A 163 0.09 -9.60 -15.49
N SER A 164 0.43 -9.72 -16.78
CA SER A 164 0.07 -10.86 -17.62
C SER A 164 0.58 -12.22 -17.11
N ASP A 165 1.70 -12.22 -16.40
CA ASP A 165 2.34 -13.44 -15.91
C ASP A 165 1.77 -13.92 -14.57
N LEU A 166 0.94 -13.09 -13.93
CA LEU A 166 0.32 -13.40 -12.62
C LEU A 166 -0.87 -14.36 -12.74
N GLY A 167 -1.32 -14.71 -13.94
CA GLY A 167 -2.42 -15.64 -14.17
C GLY A 167 -3.76 -15.11 -13.67
N ILE A 168 -3.96 -13.80 -13.68
CA ILE A 168 -5.15 -13.12 -13.18
C ILE A 168 -6.11 -12.82 -14.34
N ASP A 169 -7.38 -13.12 -14.15
CA ASP A 169 -8.42 -12.60 -15.02
C ASP A 169 -8.69 -11.13 -14.69
N LEU A 170 -8.22 -10.25 -15.55
CA LEU A 170 -8.38 -8.79 -15.42
C LEU A 170 -9.73 -8.30 -15.97
N SER A 171 -10.53 -9.16 -16.57
CA SER A 171 -11.84 -8.76 -17.08
C SER A 171 -12.76 -8.29 -15.94
N LEU A 172 -13.48 -7.21 -16.20
CA LEU A 172 -14.38 -6.60 -15.23
C LEU A 172 -15.79 -7.20 -15.29
N ILE A 173 -16.15 -7.77 -16.44
CA ILE A 173 -17.51 -8.23 -16.71
C ILE A 173 -17.47 -9.59 -17.39
N HIS A 174 -18.02 -10.58 -16.74
CA HIS A 174 -18.48 -11.82 -17.38
C HIS A 174 -19.98 -11.67 -17.65
N ILE A 175 -20.30 -11.27 -18.85
CA ILE A 175 -21.69 -11.32 -19.33
C ILE A 175 -21.90 -12.65 -20.05
#